data_a3ccbb2afc8053b0824db597508d0ddd
#
_entry.id   a3ccbb2afc8053b0824db597508d0ddd
#
_cell.length_a   1.000
_cell.length_b   1.000
_cell.length_c   1.000
_cell.angle_alpha   90.00
_cell.angle_beta   90.00
_cell.angle_gamma   90.00
#
_symmetry.space_group_name_H-M   'P 1'
#
loop_
_entity.id
_entity.type
_entity.pdbx_description
1 polymer ?
#
loop_
_entity_poly.entity_id
_entity_poly.type
_entity_poly.pdbx_seq_one_letter_code
_entity_poly.pdbx_strand_id
1 'polypeptide(L)'
;MAKRSRVVLFEQIRRARRLEPEVSVRELARRFGTHRRTVRDALKSATPPPRKPMVRPSPVLDVWKPTIDAWLEADREAPRKQRHTARRVWQRLVDEHHADVGESTVRRYVAEVRRRQPAVLVEVKVPQWHPPGAEAEVDFGQVGFWLDGVLTDAWMFVFRLSASGKGFHRVYLNQAQQAFLDGDVRAFEHVGGVPGRIRYHNLKPAVQRVLRGRDRAESERFIALRSHYGFDSFFCQPGPDGAHEKGGLEGEVGRFRRRHLVPVPRVASQAELNELVAAGDLADDRRRIDGRAITVGDHFTLEANTLQPLPTERFDTTLLLTPRVDAKSRVCVRQCFYSVPVRHVGRRVEVRLGADSVEVPRRRPGRRRPCPPGRQGQRVTGPRPLPRGAAAQARRSPGGHRPGPGEGLGCVWRRARAVLDGGATPAR
;
A
#
# COMPACT_ATOMS: atom_id res chain seq x y z
N MET A 1 -27.15 -43.12 -23.17
CA MET A 1 -28.26 -42.54 -22.37
C MET A 1 -27.69 -41.60 -21.33
N ALA A 2 -28.06 -40.34 -21.33
CA ALA A 2 -27.59 -39.32 -20.37
C ALA A 2 -28.01 -39.69 -18.94
N LYS A 3 -27.08 -39.68 -18.01
CA LYS A 3 -27.28 -40.04 -16.59
C LYS A 3 -28.26 -39.05 -15.94
N ARG A 4 -29.49 -39.48 -15.64
CA ARG A 4 -30.52 -38.61 -15.03
C ARG A 4 -30.03 -38.03 -13.73
N SER A 5 -30.25 -36.74 -13.53
CA SER A 5 -29.98 -36.05 -12.23
C SER A 5 -30.77 -36.71 -11.13
N ARG A 6 -30.15 -36.91 -9.93
CA ARG A 6 -30.83 -37.48 -8.75
C ARG A 6 -32.02 -36.64 -8.30
N VAL A 7 -31.96 -35.32 -8.51
CA VAL A 7 -33.04 -34.40 -8.19
C VAL A 7 -34.26 -34.66 -9.08
N VAL A 8 -34.05 -34.81 -10.38
CA VAL A 8 -35.13 -35.18 -11.34
C VAL A 8 -35.74 -36.53 -11.02
N LEU A 9 -34.93 -37.53 -10.64
CA LEU A 9 -35.44 -38.80 -10.20
C LEU A 9 -36.34 -38.69 -8.98
N PHE A 10 -35.95 -37.88 -7.97
CA PHE A 10 -36.72 -37.66 -6.78
C PHE A 10 -38.05 -36.96 -7.10
N GLU A 11 -38.03 -35.97 -7.98
CA GLU A 11 -39.23 -35.28 -8.43
C GLU A 11 -40.19 -36.23 -9.12
N GLN A 12 -39.71 -37.10 -10.04
CA GLN A 12 -40.51 -38.06 -10.77
C GLN A 12 -41.15 -39.11 -9.85
N ILE A 13 -40.39 -39.63 -8.86
CA ILE A 13 -40.91 -40.58 -7.86
C ILE A 13 -42.01 -39.91 -7.02
N ARG A 14 -41.81 -38.69 -6.57
CA ARG A 14 -42.81 -37.98 -5.78
C ARG A 14 -44.06 -37.63 -6.56
N ARG A 15 -43.90 -37.29 -7.83
CA ARG A 15 -45.03 -37.02 -8.76
C ARG A 15 -45.86 -38.30 -8.99
N ALA A 16 -45.19 -39.42 -9.30
CA ALA A 16 -45.83 -40.70 -9.48
C ALA A 16 -46.66 -41.11 -8.24
N ARG A 17 -46.08 -40.98 -7.03
CA ARG A 17 -46.77 -41.27 -5.78
C ARG A 17 -47.98 -40.38 -5.48
N ARG A 18 -47.96 -39.10 -5.94
CA ARG A 18 -49.12 -38.21 -5.81
C ARG A 18 -50.25 -38.58 -6.73
N LEU A 19 -49.89 -39.01 -7.94
CA LEU A 19 -50.90 -39.41 -8.96
C LEU A 19 -51.51 -40.77 -8.65
N GLU A 20 -50.71 -41.68 -8.06
CA GLU A 20 -51.11 -43.03 -7.71
C GLU A 20 -50.81 -43.28 -6.21
N PRO A 21 -51.64 -42.86 -5.28
CA PRO A 21 -51.37 -42.93 -3.84
C PRO A 21 -51.15 -44.36 -3.32
N GLU A 22 -51.74 -45.36 -3.96
CA GLU A 22 -51.69 -46.77 -3.55
C GLU A 22 -50.47 -47.51 -4.12
N VAL A 23 -49.69 -46.90 -5.03
CA VAL A 23 -48.54 -47.56 -5.65
C VAL A 23 -47.47 -47.92 -4.62
N SER A 24 -47.05 -49.18 -4.57
CA SER A 24 -46.08 -49.63 -3.57
C SER A 24 -44.65 -49.11 -3.84
N VAL A 25 -43.85 -48.97 -2.75
CA VAL A 25 -42.40 -48.62 -2.87
C VAL A 25 -41.65 -49.62 -3.75
N ARG A 26 -42.08 -50.88 -3.77
CA ARG A 26 -41.50 -51.93 -4.62
C ARG A 26 -41.78 -51.67 -6.11
N GLU A 27 -42.98 -51.24 -6.44
CA GLU A 27 -43.42 -50.95 -7.79
C GLU A 27 -42.74 -49.68 -8.32
N LEU A 28 -42.69 -48.61 -7.50
CA LEU A 28 -41.95 -47.39 -7.81
C LEU A 28 -40.47 -47.68 -8.07
N ALA A 29 -39.84 -48.53 -7.26
CA ALA A 29 -38.44 -48.91 -7.45
C ALA A 29 -38.20 -49.61 -8.79
N ARG A 30 -39.14 -50.51 -9.20
CA ARG A 30 -39.12 -51.22 -10.48
C ARG A 30 -39.32 -50.23 -11.64
N ARG A 31 -40.36 -49.39 -11.56
CA ARG A 31 -40.75 -48.42 -12.59
C ARG A 31 -39.63 -47.40 -12.94
N PHE A 32 -38.90 -46.93 -11.94
CA PHE A 32 -37.83 -45.95 -12.08
C PHE A 32 -36.44 -46.58 -12.13
N GLY A 33 -36.32 -47.92 -12.14
CA GLY A 33 -35.03 -48.60 -12.21
C GLY A 33 -34.06 -48.22 -11.08
N THR A 34 -34.59 -48.04 -9.84
CA THR A 34 -33.80 -47.58 -8.70
C THR A 34 -33.98 -48.44 -7.48
N HIS A 35 -33.08 -48.28 -6.51
CA HIS A 35 -33.17 -49.07 -5.24
C HIS A 35 -34.30 -48.57 -4.35
N ARG A 36 -35.01 -49.49 -3.61
CA ARG A 36 -36.10 -49.14 -2.68
C ARG A 36 -35.72 -48.08 -1.64
N ARG A 37 -34.46 -48.08 -1.21
CA ARG A 37 -33.96 -47.02 -0.31
C ARG A 37 -34.06 -45.65 -0.95
N THR A 38 -33.66 -45.50 -2.22
CA THR A 38 -33.77 -44.23 -2.99
C THR A 38 -35.21 -43.75 -3.10
N VAL A 39 -36.17 -44.69 -3.30
CA VAL A 39 -37.60 -44.35 -3.29
C VAL A 39 -38.06 -43.85 -1.95
N ARG A 40 -37.70 -44.54 -0.85
CA ARG A 40 -38.03 -44.09 0.53
C ARG A 40 -37.41 -42.70 0.82
N ASP A 41 -36.15 -42.50 0.43
CA ASP A 41 -35.48 -41.19 0.60
C ASP A 41 -36.20 -40.10 -0.19
N ALA A 42 -36.63 -40.38 -1.45
CA ALA A 42 -37.39 -39.46 -2.26
C ALA A 42 -38.77 -39.14 -1.71
N LEU A 43 -39.45 -40.13 -1.12
CA LEU A 43 -40.75 -39.90 -0.50
C LEU A 43 -40.63 -39.12 0.84
N LYS A 44 -39.51 -39.30 1.55
CA LYS A 44 -39.23 -38.61 2.82
C LYS A 44 -38.78 -37.14 2.59
N SER A 45 -37.99 -36.85 1.53
CA SER A 45 -37.49 -35.52 1.26
C SER A 45 -37.48 -35.23 -0.25
N ALA A 46 -37.79 -34.01 -0.63
CA ALA A 46 -37.67 -33.55 -2.01
C ALA A 46 -36.20 -33.43 -2.50
N THR A 47 -35.30 -33.22 -1.57
CA THR A 47 -33.87 -33.05 -1.86
C THR A 47 -33.11 -34.33 -1.56
N PRO A 48 -32.35 -34.87 -2.54
CA PRO A 48 -31.50 -36.04 -2.30
C PRO A 48 -30.48 -35.77 -1.19
N PRO A 49 -30.17 -36.73 -0.32
CA PRO A 49 -29.14 -36.58 0.69
C PRO A 49 -27.78 -36.29 0.01
N PRO A 50 -26.93 -35.43 0.62
CA PRO A 50 -25.61 -35.13 0.08
C PRO A 50 -24.77 -36.42 -0.02
N ARG A 51 -23.96 -36.51 -1.07
CA ARG A 51 -23.03 -37.62 -1.22
C ARG A 51 -22.02 -37.58 -0.08
N LYS A 52 -21.83 -38.72 0.61
CA LYS A 52 -20.71 -38.83 1.57
C LYS A 52 -19.40 -38.55 0.83
N PRO A 53 -18.56 -37.64 1.32
CA PRO A 53 -17.25 -37.39 0.73
C PRO A 53 -16.44 -38.70 0.82
N MET A 54 -15.92 -39.14 -0.32
CA MET A 54 -15.05 -40.32 -0.36
C MET A 54 -13.65 -39.88 0.07
N VAL A 55 -13.21 -40.35 1.23
CA VAL A 55 -11.82 -40.17 1.69
C VAL A 55 -10.93 -41.05 0.81
N ARG A 56 -10.13 -40.42 -0.04
CA ARG A 56 -9.13 -41.14 -0.84
C ARG A 56 -7.86 -41.25 0.00
N PRO A 57 -7.34 -42.44 0.25
CA PRO A 57 -6.06 -42.63 0.93
C PRO A 57 -4.96 -41.96 0.10
N SER A 58 -3.99 -41.36 0.77
CA SER A 58 -2.81 -40.75 0.16
C SER A 58 -1.56 -41.37 0.78
N PRO A 59 -1.25 -42.63 0.47
CA PRO A 59 -0.25 -43.41 1.19
C PRO A 59 1.12 -42.73 1.22
N VAL A 60 1.51 -42.05 0.18
CA VAL A 60 2.78 -41.28 0.10
C VAL A 60 2.80 -40.11 1.05
N LEU A 61 1.65 -39.42 1.26
CA LEU A 61 1.57 -38.30 2.19
C LEU A 61 1.31 -38.76 3.63
N ASP A 62 0.64 -39.88 3.81
CA ASP A 62 0.18 -40.35 5.14
C ASP A 62 1.34 -40.51 6.13
N VAL A 63 2.52 -40.91 5.65
CA VAL A 63 3.76 -41.01 6.44
C VAL A 63 4.20 -39.62 6.99
N TRP A 64 3.95 -38.56 6.26
CA TRP A 64 4.40 -37.20 6.59
C TRP A 64 3.37 -36.36 7.35
N LYS A 65 2.14 -36.82 7.46
CA LYS A 65 1.07 -36.10 8.16
C LYS A 65 1.45 -35.72 9.61
N PRO A 66 2.01 -36.62 10.44
CA PRO A 66 2.41 -36.25 11.80
C PRO A 66 3.44 -35.12 11.85
N THR A 67 4.41 -35.15 10.95
CA THR A 67 5.44 -34.09 10.84
C THR A 67 4.84 -32.75 10.43
N ILE A 68 3.95 -32.76 9.43
CA ILE A 68 3.24 -31.55 8.98
C ILE A 68 2.39 -30.98 10.12
N ASP A 69 1.67 -31.83 10.82
CA ASP A 69 0.78 -31.41 11.92
C ASP A 69 1.60 -30.78 13.08
N ALA A 70 2.75 -31.36 13.42
CA ALA A 70 3.65 -30.80 14.42
C ALA A 70 4.17 -29.41 14.01
N TRP A 71 4.53 -29.20 12.74
CA TRP A 71 4.97 -27.90 12.25
C TRP A 71 3.84 -26.86 12.26
N LEU A 72 2.63 -27.25 11.88
CA LEU A 72 1.47 -26.36 11.88
C LEU A 72 0.99 -26.03 13.31
N GLU A 73 1.20 -26.93 14.26
CA GLU A 73 0.95 -26.67 15.68
C GLU A 73 1.95 -25.65 16.25
N ALA A 74 3.26 -25.84 15.97
CA ALA A 74 4.30 -24.89 16.36
C ALA A 74 4.08 -23.49 15.75
N ASP A 75 3.43 -23.41 14.59
CA ASP A 75 3.08 -22.12 13.95
C ASP A 75 2.12 -21.27 14.82
N ARG A 76 1.40 -21.84 15.78
CA ARG A 76 0.47 -21.09 16.64
C ARG A 76 1.22 -20.07 17.50
N GLU A 77 2.40 -20.43 17.97
CA GLU A 77 3.25 -19.57 18.79
C GLU A 77 4.12 -18.64 17.93
N ALA A 78 4.30 -18.96 16.64
CA ALA A 78 5.12 -18.17 15.75
C ALA A 78 4.41 -16.86 15.32
N PRO A 79 5.17 -15.76 15.12
CA PRO A 79 4.63 -14.53 14.55
C PRO A 79 3.92 -14.78 13.22
N ARG A 80 2.72 -14.20 13.01
CA ARG A 80 1.87 -14.45 11.82
C ARG A 80 2.63 -14.39 10.49
N LYS A 81 3.61 -13.49 10.36
CA LYS A 81 4.41 -13.30 9.14
C LYS A 81 5.49 -14.38 8.94
N GLN A 82 5.78 -15.19 9.96
CA GLN A 82 6.80 -16.24 9.96
C GLN A 82 6.22 -17.65 10.02
N ARG A 83 4.90 -17.79 9.92
CA ARG A 83 4.22 -19.08 9.85
C ARG A 83 4.42 -19.74 8.51
N HIS A 84 4.48 -21.08 8.52
CA HIS A 84 4.64 -21.87 7.30
C HIS A 84 3.52 -21.59 6.29
N THR A 85 3.88 -21.36 5.04
CA THR A 85 2.95 -21.48 3.91
C THR A 85 2.89 -22.95 3.48
N ALA A 86 1.84 -23.37 2.79
CA ALA A 86 1.76 -24.74 2.29
C ALA A 86 2.94 -25.11 1.36
N ARG A 87 3.45 -24.13 0.58
CA ARG A 87 4.64 -24.29 -0.24
C ARG A 87 5.91 -24.48 0.62
N ARG A 88 6.06 -23.73 1.72
CA ARG A 88 7.21 -23.91 2.61
C ARG A 88 7.18 -25.26 3.32
N VAL A 89 5.99 -25.73 3.72
CA VAL A 89 5.82 -27.09 4.25
C VAL A 89 6.30 -28.13 3.24
N TRP A 90 5.86 -28.02 1.98
CA TRP A 90 6.31 -28.91 0.92
C TRP A 90 7.83 -28.86 0.70
N GLN A 91 8.42 -27.66 0.61
CA GLN A 91 9.87 -27.49 0.46
C GLN A 91 10.64 -28.16 1.60
N ARG A 92 10.21 -27.96 2.86
CA ARG A 92 10.86 -28.59 4.00
C ARG A 92 10.78 -30.12 3.95
N LEU A 93 9.65 -30.68 3.53
CA LEU A 93 9.55 -32.14 3.33
C LEU A 93 10.55 -32.65 2.30
N VAL A 94 10.74 -31.93 1.20
CA VAL A 94 11.70 -32.28 0.17
C VAL A 94 13.15 -32.08 0.67
N ASP A 95 13.45 -30.92 1.22
CA ASP A 95 14.80 -30.52 1.61
C ASP A 95 15.32 -31.29 2.83
N GLU A 96 14.47 -31.44 3.87
CA GLU A 96 14.88 -32.01 5.17
C GLU A 96 14.64 -33.52 5.26
N HIS A 97 13.67 -34.05 4.51
CA HIS A 97 13.26 -35.45 4.61
C HIS A 97 13.33 -36.21 3.28
N HIS A 98 13.76 -35.58 2.20
CA HIS A 98 13.81 -36.16 0.84
C HIS A 98 12.49 -36.82 0.41
N ALA A 99 11.36 -36.22 0.84
CA ALA A 99 10.04 -36.75 0.59
C ALA A 99 9.63 -36.63 -0.87
N ASP A 100 9.25 -37.73 -1.50
CA ASP A 100 8.70 -37.75 -2.87
C ASP A 100 7.18 -37.49 -2.84
N VAL A 101 6.80 -36.23 -2.55
CA VAL A 101 5.40 -35.80 -2.48
C VAL A 101 5.16 -34.57 -3.34
N GLY A 102 4.05 -34.58 -4.08
CA GLY A 102 3.68 -33.44 -4.92
C GLY A 102 3.18 -32.24 -4.09
N GLU A 103 3.61 -31.01 -4.48
CA GLU A 103 3.19 -29.76 -3.83
C GLU A 103 1.67 -29.63 -3.68
N SER A 104 0.90 -30.01 -4.73
CA SER A 104 -0.56 -29.96 -4.74
C SER A 104 -1.21 -30.82 -3.66
N THR A 105 -0.60 -31.98 -3.36
CA THR A 105 -1.09 -32.92 -2.33
C THR A 105 -0.86 -32.35 -0.94
N VAL A 106 0.34 -31.79 -0.68
CA VAL A 106 0.66 -31.10 0.58
C VAL A 106 -0.23 -29.87 0.77
N ARG A 107 -0.42 -29.07 -0.28
CA ARG A 107 -1.29 -27.87 -0.23
C ARG A 107 -2.72 -28.24 0.16
N ARG A 108 -3.27 -29.30 -0.40
CA ARG A 108 -4.63 -29.79 -0.08
C ARG A 108 -4.72 -30.22 1.39
N TYR A 109 -3.74 -30.96 1.88
CA TYR A 109 -3.70 -31.41 3.27
C TYR A 109 -3.56 -30.26 4.27
N VAL A 110 -2.62 -29.35 4.04
CA VAL A 110 -2.46 -28.15 4.89
C VAL A 110 -3.73 -27.31 4.93
N ALA A 111 -4.43 -27.16 3.80
CA ALA A 111 -5.73 -26.48 3.77
C ALA A 111 -6.81 -27.22 4.56
N GLU A 112 -6.78 -28.56 4.56
CA GLU A 112 -7.70 -29.39 5.36
C GLU A 112 -7.43 -29.28 6.86
N VAL A 113 -6.16 -29.39 7.29
CA VAL A 113 -5.75 -29.21 8.69
C VAL A 113 -6.17 -27.84 9.20
N ARG A 114 -5.89 -26.77 8.44
CA ARG A 114 -6.28 -25.40 8.82
C ARG A 114 -7.79 -25.21 8.93
N ARG A 115 -8.60 -25.94 8.17
CA ARG A 115 -10.07 -25.92 8.31
C ARG A 115 -10.57 -26.66 9.54
N ARG A 116 -9.84 -27.67 10.01
CA ARG A 116 -10.19 -28.44 11.22
C ARG A 116 -9.81 -27.71 12.51
N GLN A 117 -8.81 -26.84 12.44
CA GLN A 117 -8.44 -26.00 13.60
C GLN A 117 -9.62 -25.09 13.94
N PRO A 118 -9.98 -24.93 15.23
CA PRO A 118 -11.00 -23.96 15.60
C PRO A 118 -10.61 -22.63 15.00
N ALA A 119 -11.54 -22.01 14.29
CA ALA A 119 -11.31 -20.75 13.62
C ALA A 119 -10.74 -19.78 14.66
N VAL A 120 -9.42 -19.55 14.61
CA VAL A 120 -8.86 -18.28 15.09
C VAL A 120 -9.71 -17.27 14.36
N LEU A 121 -10.47 -16.46 15.11
CA LEU A 121 -11.43 -15.46 14.65
C LEU A 121 -11.15 -15.11 13.19
N VAL A 122 -11.96 -15.68 12.29
CA VAL A 122 -11.94 -15.29 10.88
C VAL A 122 -12.27 -13.82 10.93
N GLU A 123 -11.31 -12.96 10.62
CA GLU A 123 -11.58 -11.54 10.45
C GLU A 123 -12.69 -11.45 9.39
N VAL A 124 -13.91 -11.32 9.84
CA VAL A 124 -15.05 -11.05 8.98
C VAL A 124 -14.86 -9.62 8.50
N LYS A 125 -14.41 -9.45 7.28
CA LYS A 125 -14.37 -8.14 6.63
C LYS A 125 -15.83 -7.74 6.38
N VAL A 126 -16.37 -6.92 7.25
CA VAL A 126 -17.66 -6.27 7.00
C VAL A 126 -17.41 -5.21 5.94
N PRO A 127 -18.06 -5.27 4.76
CA PRO A 127 -17.96 -4.23 3.75
C PRO A 127 -18.40 -2.90 4.38
N GLN A 128 -17.49 -1.94 4.45
CA GLN A 128 -17.82 -0.59 4.91
C GLN A 128 -18.40 0.18 3.71
N TRP A 129 -19.53 0.82 3.92
CA TRP A 129 -20.09 1.75 2.96
C TRP A 129 -19.62 3.17 3.30
N HIS A 130 -19.02 3.85 2.34
CA HIS A 130 -18.57 5.22 2.48
C HIS A 130 -19.37 6.10 1.53
N PRO A 131 -19.98 7.21 2.00
CA PRO A 131 -20.57 8.20 1.12
C PRO A 131 -19.53 8.77 0.16
N PRO A 132 -19.88 9.06 -1.10
CA PRO A 132 -18.99 9.71 -2.05
C PRO A 132 -18.45 11.04 -1.49
N GLY A 133 -17.15 11.31 -1.66
CA GLY A 133 -16.47 12.51 -1.20
C GLY A 133 -16.30 12.66 0.32
N ALA A 134 -16.88 11.76 1.11
CA ALA A 134 -16.85 11.89 2.57
C ALA A 134 -15.49 11.56 3.18
N GLU A 135 -14.78 10.56 2.65
CA GLU A 135 -13.55 10.07 3.29
C GLU A 135 -12.50 9.60 2.27
N ALA A 136 -11.23 9.86 2.61
CA ALA A 136 -10.07 9.26 1.98
C ALA A 136 -9.15 8.62 3.03
N GLU A 137 -8.27 7.75 2.59
CA GLU A 137 -7.25 7.10 3.41
C GLU A 137 -5.86 7.46 2.89
N VAL A 138 -4.89 7.69 3.81
CA VAL A 138 -3.50 8.02 3.48
C VAL A 138 -2.53 7.16 4.27
N ASP A 139 -1.51 6.62 3.59
CA ASP A 139 -0.42 5.85 4.19
C ASP A 139 0.87 5.97 3.37
N PHE A 140 1.98 5.48 3.95
CA PHE A 140 3.24 5.26 3.27
C PHE A 140 3.59 3.78 3.20
N GLY A 141 3.98 3.31 2.01
CA GLY A 141 4.49 1.97 1.79
C GLY A 141 5.93 1.98 1.32
N GLN A 142 6.74 1.04 1.81
CA GLN A 142 8.11 0.90 1.32
C GLN A 142 8.13 0.27 -0.07
N VAL A 143 8.94 0.83 -0.97
CA VAL A 143 9.17 0.33 -2.33
C VAL A 143 10.65 0.38 -2.67
N GLY A 144 11.11 -0.55 -3.50
CA GLY A 144 12.46 -0.56 -4.05
C GLY A 144 12.45 -0.29 -5.55
N PHE A 145 13.49 0.35 -6.06
CA PHE A 145 13.73 0.56 -7.49
C PHE A 145 15.22 0.72 -7.80
N TRP A 146 15.59 0.49 -9.05
CA TRP A 146 16.97 0.68 -9.50
C TRP A 146 17.14 2.10 -10.02
N LEU A 147 17.97 2.91 -9.35
CA LEU A 147 18.33 4.25 -9.75
C LEU A 147 19.77 4.25 -10.27
N ASP A 148 19.97 4.51 -11.56
CA ASP A 148 21.31 4.44 -12.19
C ASP A 148 22.07 3.14 -11.87
N GLY A 149 21.37 2.00 -11.84
CA GLY A 149 21.95 0.71 -11.54
C GLY A 149 22.16 0.39 -10.05
N VAL A 150 21.77 1.28 -9.14
CA VAL A 150 21.83 1.09 -7.68
C VAL A 150 20.43 0.81 -7.13
N LEU A 151 20.26 -0.35 -6.46
CA LEU A 151 18.98 -0.64 -5.78
C LEU A 151 18.79 0.37 -4.65
N THR A 152 17.67 1.09 -4.72
CA THR A 152 17.36 2.21 -3.82
C THR A 152 16.02 1.94 -3.14
N ASP A 153 16.02 2.04 -1.82
CA ASP A 153 14.80 2.02 -1.01
C ASP A 153 14.14 3.40 -1.01
N ALA A 154 12.83 3.41 -1.13
CA ALA A 154 12.01 4.61 -1.13
C ALA A 154 10.65 4.37 -0.48
N TRP A 155 9.87 5.43 -0.37
CA TRP A 155 8.56 5.43 0.27
C TRP A 155 7.50 5.91 -0.71
N MET A 156 6.52 5.08 -0.95
CA MET A 156 5.37 5.41 -1.78
C MET A 156 4.27 5.99 -0.89
N PHE A 157 3.98 7.27 -1.06
CA PHE A 157 2.78 7.92 -0.54
C PHE A 157 1.57 7.35 -1.29
N VAL A 158 0.56 6.99 -0.57
CA VAL A 158 -0.68 6.42 -1.11
C VAL A 158 -1.85 7.19 -0.53
N PHE A 159 -2.65 7.77 -1.39
CA PHE A 159 -3.94 8.36 -1.09
C PHE A 159 -5.01 7.57 -1.83
N ARG A 160 -6.15 7.31 -1.19
CA ARG A 160 -7.25 6.57 -1.78
C ARG A 160 -8.59 7.09 -1.30
N LEU A 161 -9.46 7.48 -2.22
CA LEU A 161 -10.86 7.78 -1.90
C LEU A 161 -11.59 6.50 -1.46
N SER A 162 -12.29 6.56 -0.32
CA SER A 162 -12.91 5.37 0.28
C SER A 162 -14.12 4.87 -0.51
N ALA A 163 -14.88 5.75 -1.16
CA ALA A 163 -16.08 5.38 -1.91
C ALA A 163 -15.72 4.77 -3.29
N SER A 164 -15.08 5.50 -4.19
CA SER A 164 -14.75 5.01 -5.54
C SER A 164 -13.58 4.02 -5.52
N GLY A 165 -12.64 4.21 -4.58
CA GLY A 165 -11.36 3.53 -4.59
C GLY A 165 -10.35 4.16 -5.55
N LYS A 166 -10.59 5.40 -6.03
CA LYS A 166 -9.64 6.19 -6.81
C LYS A 166 -8.39 6.41 -6.00
N GLY A 167 -7.24 5.97 -6.53
CA GLY A 167 -5.93 6.08 -5.90
C GLY A 167 -5.09 7.20 -6.49
N PHE A 168 -4.18 7.72 -5.68
CA PHE A 168 -3.03 8.51 -6.09
C PHE A 168 -1.79 7.98 -5.40
N HIS A 169 -0.75 7.73 -6.16
CA HIS A 169 0.51 7.20 -5.67
C HIS A 169 1.67 8.12 -6.09
N ARG A 170 2.62 8.30 -5.19
CA ARG A 170 3.85 9.04 -5.47
C ARG A 170 5.01 8.54 -4.63
N VAL A 171 6.17 8.38 -5.26
CA VAL A 171 7.38 7.88 -4.57
C VAL A 171 8.26 9.05 -4.13
N TYR A 172 8.68 8.98 -2.86
CA TYR A 172 9.62 9.91 -2.23
C TYR A 172 10.81 9.14 -1.66
N LEU A 173 11.97 9.76 -1.62
CA LEU A 173 13.18 9.13 -1.04
C LEU A 173 13.18 9.10 0.49
N ASN A 174 12.20 9.72 1.13
CA ASN A 174 12.03 9.73 2.59
C ASN A 174 10.57 9.96 2.98
N GLN A 175 10.25 9.74 4.26
CA GLN A 175 8.93 10.01 4.86
C GLN A 175 8.94 11.33 5.68
N ALA A 176 9.74 12.33 5.30
CA ALA A 176 9.76 13.58 6.02
C ALA A 176 8.43 14.33 5.90
N GLN A 177 8.22 15.30 6.79
CA GLN A 177 7.00 16.12 6.79
C GLN A 177 6.74 16.80 5.43
N GLN A 178 7.80 17.22 4.74
CA GLN A 178 7.68 17.85 3.40
C GLN A 178 7.11 16.87 2.37
N ALA A 179 7.56 15.60 2.37
CA ALA A 179 7.05 14.56 1.49
C ALA A 179 5.58 14.23 1.80
N PHE A 180 5.22 14.21 3.07
CA PHE A 180 3.85 13.99 3.52
C PHE A 180 2.92 15.12 3.08
N LEU A 181 3.26 16.38 3.37
CA LEU A 181 2.44 17.53 2.97
C LEU A 181 2.36 17.70 1.46
N ASP A 182 3.46 17.44 0.71
CA ASP A 182 3.47 17.48 -0.76
C ASP A 182 2.59 16.35 -1.34
N GLY A 183 2.59 15.17 -0.70
CA GLY A 183 1.75 14.05 -1.08
C GLY A 183 0.27 14.38 -0.99
N ASP A 184 -0.19 14.96 0.14
CA ASP A 184 -1.58 15.37 0.31
C ASP A 184 -1.98 16.45 -0.73
N VAL A 185 -1.18 17.50 -0.91
CA VAL A 185 -1.47 18.58 -1.85
C VAL A 185 -1.59 18.03 -3.29
N ARG A 186 -0.66 17.19 -3.71
CA ARG A 186 -0.70 16.57 -5.05
C ARG A 186 -1.85 15.59 -5.23
N ALA A 187 -2.22 14.88 -4.16
CA ALA A 187 -3.39 14.01 -4.20
C ALA A 187 -4.67 14.82 -4.44
N PHE A 188 -4.85 15.94 -3.74
CA PHE A 188 -5.99 16.83 -3.94
C PHE A 188 -6.02 17.40 -5.37
N GLU A 189 -4.85 17.82 -5.89
CA GLU A 189 -4.71 18.27 -7.28
C GLU A 189 -5.07 17.15 -8.29
N HIS A 190 -4.64 15.91 -8.01
CA HIS A 190 -4.92 14.75 -8.87
C HIS A 190 -6.41 14.40 -8.93
N VAL A 191 -7.10 14.42 -7.79
CA VAL A 191 -8.54 14.14 -7.75
C VAL A 191 -9.41 15.38 -8.00
N GLY A 192 -8.81 16.55 -8.15
CA GLY A 192 -9.49 17.80 -8.47
C GLY A 192 -10.36 18.35 -7.33
N GLY A 193 -10.15 17.93 -6.08
CA GLY A 193 -10.92 18.37 -4.94
C GLY A 193 -10.44 17.79 -3.62
N VAL A 194 -11.13 18.09 -2.53
CA VAL A 194 -10.76 17.68 -1.17
C VAL A 194 -11.88 16.86 -0.53
N PRO A 195 -11.62 15.67 -0.01
CA PRO A 195 -12.63 14.90 0.72
C PRO A 195 -12.94 15.55 2.08
N GLY A 196 -14.11 15.28 2.63
CA GLY A 196 -14.53 15.86 3.92
C GLY A 196 -13.64 15.45 5.09
N ARG A 197 -13.12 14.22 5.07
CA ARG A 197 -12.23 13.67 6.11
C ARG A 197 -11.13 12.82 5.51
N ILE A 198 -9.95 12.82 6.13
CA ILE A 198 -8.83 11.95 5.76
C ILE A 198 -8.44 11.09 6.95
N ARG A 199 -8.37 9.78 6.70
CA ARG A 199 -7.91 8.78 7.65
C ARG A 199 -6.42 8.51 7.45
N TYR A 200 -5.61 8.81 8.45
CA TYR A 200 -4.17 8.63 8.43
C TYR A 200 -3.73 7.38 9.20
N HIS A 201 -2.95 6.52 8.55
CA HIS A 201 -2.39 5.31 9.14
C HIS A 201 -1.05 5.62 9.80
N ASN A 202 -1.07 5.92 11.11
CA ASN A 202 0.10 6.03 12.01
C ASN A 202 1.29 6.83 11.45
N LEU A 203 1.01 7.98 10.83
CA LEU A 203 2.00 8.80 10.14
C LEU A 203 2.74 9.73 11.12
N LYS A 204 3.98 9.38 11.48
CA LYS A 204 4.86 10.22 12.29
C LYS A 204 5.03 11.66 11.78
N PRO A 205 5.07 11.93 10.46
CA PRO A 205 5.22 13.30 9.94
C PRO A 205 4.04 14.24 10.24
N ALA A 206 2.84 13.69 10.43
CA ALA A 206 1.65 14.49 10.75
C ALA A 206 1.59 14.89 12.23
N VAL A 207 2.26 14.17 13.12
CA VAL A 207 2.14 14.31 14.57
C VAL A 207 3.48 14.66 15.22
N GLN A 208 3.46 15.57 16.19
CA GLN A 208 4.63 15.85 17.03
C GLN A 208 4.79 14.78 18.11
N ARG A 209 3.68 14.31 18.68
CA ARG A 209 3.67 13.35 19.78
C ARG A 209 2.43 12.44 19.70
N VAL A 210 2.66 11.14 19.85
CA VAL A 210 1.59 10.14 20.02
C VAL A 210 1.20 10.16 21.52
N LEU A 211 -0.06 10.46 21.81
CA LEU A 211 -0.64 10.39 23.13
C LEU A 211 -1.31 9.02 23.36
N ARG A 212 -1.98 8.82 24.50
CA ARG A 212 -2.72 7.58 24.75
C ARG A 212 -3.97 7.49 23.86
N GLY A 213 -4.28 6.30 23.36
CA GLY A 213 -5.45 6.07 22.52
C GLY A 213 -5.34 6.71 21.13
N ARG A 214 -6.37 7.47 20.72
CA ARG A 214 -6.45 8.16 19.42
C ARG A 214 -5.88 9.56 19.44
N ASP A 215 -5.64 10.13 20.62
CA ASP A 215 -5.19 11.51 20.73
C ASP A 215 -3.77 11.67 20.19
N ARG A 216 -3.56 12.74 19.45
CA ARG A 216 -2.30 13.11 18.82
C ARG A 216 -2.05 14.60 19.01
N ALA A 217 -0.81 14.98 19.32
CA ALA A 217 -0.37 16.34 19.16
C ALA A 217 0.05 16.52 17.69
N GLU A 218 -0.83 17.10 16.90
CA GLU A 218 -0.58 17.38 15.48
C GLU A 218 0.51 18.46 15.34
N SER A 219 1.28 18.40 14.25
CA SER A 219 2.24 19.45 13.95
C SER A 219 1.53 20.72 13.47
N GLU A 220 2.03 21.90 13.83
CA GLU A 220 1.45 23.19 13.41
C GLU A 220 1.28 23.28 11.89
N ARG A 221 2.23 22.74 11.12
CA ARG A 221 2.15 22.74 9.66
C ARG A 221 1.06 21.81 9.12
N PHE A 222 0.78 20.71 9.79
CA PHE A 222 -0.32 19.84 9.42
C PHE A 222 -1.67 20.48 9.75
N ILE A 223 -1.78 21.15 10.92
CA ILE A 223 -2.96 21.92 11.28
C ILE A 223 -3.21 23.03 10.24
N ALA A 224 -2.15 23.72 9.79
CA ALA A 224 -2.25 24.74 8.76
C ALA A 224 -2.70 24.17 7.41
N LEU A 225 -2.18 23.02 6.98
CA LEU A 225 -2.63 22.31 5.77
C LEU A 225 -4.12 21.96 5.86
N ARG A 226 -4.54 21.35 6.97
CA ARG A 226 -5.94 20.97 7.21
C ARG A 226 -6.87 22.18 7.20
N SER A 227 -6.47 23.27 7.84
CA SER A 227 -7.22 24.52 7.84
C SER A 227 -7.31 25.14 6.45
N HIS A 228 -6.23 25.07 5.65
CA HIS A 228 -6.18 25.63 4.30
C HIS A 228 -7.13 24.91 3.34
N TYR A 229 -7.18 23.58 3.42
CA TYR A 229 -8.02 22.73 2.53
C TYR A 229 -9.39 22.40 3.11
N GLY A 230 -9.64 22.64 4.40
CA GLY A 230 -10.95 22.49 5.04
C GLY A 230 -11.39 21.04 5.27
N PHE A 231 -10.46 20.10 5.49
CA PHE A 231 -10.79 18.70 5.79
C PHE A 231 -10.59 18.35 7.27
N ASP A 232 -11.28 17.30 7.72
CA ASP A 232 -11.08 16.70 9.04
C ASP A 232 -10.03 15.59 8.99
N SER A 233 -9.23 15.46 10.07
CA SER A 233 -8.25 14.37 10.22
C SER A 233 -8.74 13.30 11.20
N PHE A 234 -8.48 12.04 10.87
CA PHE A 234 -8.71 10.90 11.74
C PHE A 234 -7.46 10.01 11.77
N PHE A 235 -6.94 9.72 12.96
CA PHE A 235 -5.76 8.85 13.11
C PHE A 235 -6.18 7.48 13.62
N CYS A 236 -5.78 6.43 12.89
CA CYS A 236 -6.00 5.05 13.32
C CYS A 236 -5.23 4.75 14.61
N GLN A 237 -5.78 3.87 15.43
CA GLN A 237 -5.10 3.41 16.64
C GLN A 237 -3.87 2.56 16.28
N PRO A 238 -2.73 2.73 16.96
CA PRO A 238 -1.59 1.85 16.79
C PRO A 238 -1.85 0.48 17.42
N GLY A 239 -1.35 -0.59 16.78
CA GLY A 239 -1.42 -1.94 17.33
C GLY A 239 -2.60 -2.79 16.82
N PRO A 240 -2.83 -3.97 17.46
CA PRO A 240 -3.86 -4.91 17.04
C PRO A 240 -5.28 -4.37 17.14
N ASP A 241 -5.54 -3.50 18.12
CA ASP A 241 -6.87 -2.91 18.37
C ASP A 241 -7.29 -1.94 17.23
N GLY A 242 -6.33 -1.37 16.50
CA GLY A 242 -6.57 -0.56 15.30
C GLY A 242 -6.63 -1.37 13.99
N ALA A 243 -6.49 -2.70 14.04
CA ALA A 243 -6.49 -3.53 12.84
C ALA A 243 -7.84 -3.49 12.10
N HIS A 244 -8.95 -3.32 12.82
CA HIS A 244 -10.30 -3.18 12.25
C HIS A 244 -10.53 -1.82 11.58
N GLU A 245 -9.73 -0.81 11.93
CA GLU A 245 -9.79 0.54 11.36
C GLU A 245 -8.95 0.67 10.08
N LYS A 246 -8.07 -0.31 9.84
CA LYS A 246 -7.26 -0.41 8.64
C LYS A 246 -8.10 -0.94 7.49
N GLY A 247 -8.78 -0.04 6.80
CA GLY A 247 -9.65 -0.35 5.67
C GLY A 247 -8.91 -0.91 4.45
N GLY A 248 -9.29 -0.51 3.25
CA GLY A 248 -8.71 -1.01 2.00
C GLY A 248 -7.25 -0.68 1.73
N LEU A 249 -6.63 0.26 2.47
CA LEU A 249 -5.34 0.84 2.12
C LEU A 249 -4.14 -0.09 2.39
N GLU A 250 -4.17 -0.93 3.44
CA GLU A 250 -3.08 -1.87 3.70
C GLU A 250 -2.91 -2.87 2.55
N GLY A 251 -4.04 -3.27 1.94
CA GLY A 251 -4.05 -4.07 0.70
C GLY A 251 -3.58 -3.29 -0.54
N GLU A 252 -3.86 -1.97 -0.59
CA GLU A 252 -3.61 -1.12 -1.75
C GLU A 252 -2.13 -0.96 -2.05
N VAL A 253 -1.30 -0.60 -1.05
CA VAL A 253 0.17 -0.53 -1.19
C VAL A 253 0.72 -1.83 -1.80
N GLY A 254 0.32 -2.97 -1.24
CA GLY A 254 0.76 -4.28 -1.71
C GLY A 254 0.24 -4.62 -3.10
N ARG A 255 -0.99 -4.26 -3.42
CA ARG A 255 -1.63 -4.46 -4.72
C ARG A 255 -0.93 -3.63 -5.80
N PHE A 256 -0.81 -2.32 -5.58
CA PHE A 256 -0.20 -1.40 -6.54
C PHE A 256 1.25 -1.81 -6.83
N ARG A 257 2.05 -2.09 -5.80
CA ARG A 257 3.42 -2.55 -5.94
C ARG A 257 3.53 -3.82 -6.79
N ARG A 258 2.70 -4.84 -6.51
CA ARG A 258 2.73 -6.10 -7.27
C ARG A 258 2.26 -5.95 -8.71
N ARG A 259 1.36 -5.02 -8.97
CA ARG A 259 0.79 -4.84 -10.31
C ARG A 259 1.65 -3.96 -11.21
N HIS A 260 2.20 -2.86 -10.66
CA HIS A 260 2.84 -1.82 -11.45
C HIS A 260 4.35 -1.69 -11.23
N LEU A 261 4.88 -2.23 -10.11
CA LEU A 261 6.30 -2.15 -9.77
C LEU A 261 6.98 -3.54 -9.74
N VAL A 262 6.41 -4.51 -10.46
CA VAL A 262 7.01 -5.83 -10.69
C VAL A 262 7.04 -6.09 -12.20
N PRO A 263 8.24 -6.35 -12.79
CA PRO A 263 9.56 -6.40 -12.16
C PRO A 263 9.99 -5.05 -11.55
N VAL A 264 10.98 -5.09 -10.64
CA VAL A 264 11.49 -3.88 -9.98
C VAL A 264 11.94 -2.85 -11.02
N PRO A 265 11.35 -1.63 -11.05
CA PRO A 265 11.63 -0.63 -12.07
C PRO A 265 13.10 -0.22 -12.12
N ARG A 266 13.60 0.06 -13.32
CA ARG A 266 14.94 0.61 -13.57
C ARG A 266 14.77 1.97 -14.22
N VAL A 267 15.22 3.02 -13.54
CA VAL A 267 15.00 4.41 -13.94
C VAL A 267 16.28 5.24 -13.76
N ALA A 268 16.41 6.30 -14.55
CA ALA A 268 17.48 7.26 -14.42
C ALA A 268 17.18 8.36 -13.37
N SER A 269 15.91 8.53 -12.97
CA SER A 269 15.52 9.56 -11.99
C SER A 269 14.28 9.17 -11.20
N GLN A 270 14.10 9.81 -10.03
CA GLN A 270 12.85 9.73 -9.27
C GLN A 270 11.66 10.31 -10.05
N ALA A 271 11.88 11.30 -10.91
CA ALA A 271 10.83 11.88 -11.74
C ALA A 271 10.28 10.84 -12.72
N GLU A 272 11.14 10.12 -13.42
CA GLU A 272 10.77 9.02 -14.31
C GLU A 272 10.00 7.92 -13.58
N LEU A 273 10.45 7.55 -12.37
CA LEU A 273 9.69 6.59 -11.54
C LEU A 273 8.28 7.11 -11.23
N ASN A 274 8.15 8.39 -10.91
CA ASN A 274 6.84 8.98 -10.61
C ASN A 274 5.94 9.10 -11.85
N GLU A 275 6.50 9.20 -13.06
CA GLU A 275 5.73 9.11 -14.31
C GLU A 275 5.19 7.69 -14.52
N LEU A 276 5.99 6.65 -14.25
CA LEU A 276 5.53 5.26 -14.28
C LEU A 276 4.41 4.99 -13.25
N VAL A 277 4.56 5.54 -12.05
CA VAL A 277 3.55 5.43 -10.98
C VAL A 277 2.26 6.13 -11.39
N ALA A 278 2.33 7.33 -11.96
CA ALA A 278 1.15 8.06 -12.45
C ALA A 278 0.45 7.32 -13.60
N ALA A 279 1.20 6.70 -14.51
CA ALA A 279 0.63 5.83 -15.54
C ALA A 279 -0.09 4.62 -14.95
N GLY A 280 0.43 4.07 -13.83
CA GLY A 280 -0.20 3.00 -13.06
C GLY A 280 -1.55 3.44 -12.46
N ASP A 281 -1.64 4.66 -11.91
CA ASP A 281 -2.89 5.22 -11.39
C ASP A 281 -3.95 5.34 -12.47
N LEU A 282 -3.59 5.85 -13.64
CA LEU A 282 -4.49 5.94 -14.79
C LEU A 282 -4.95 4.56 -15.30
N ALA A 283 -4.06 3.57 -15.29
CA ALA A 283 -4.42 2.21 -15.67
C ALA A 283 -5.40 1.56 -14.68
N ASP A 284 -5.30 1.92 -13.39
CA ASP A 284 -6.15 1.43 -12.34
C ASP A 284 -7.58 2.01 -12.38
N ASP A 285 -7.82 3.11 -13.07
CA ASP A 285 -9.17 3.63 -13.30
C ASP A 285 -10.07 2.64 -14.06
N ARG A 286 -9.48 1.77 -14.88
CA ARG A 286 -10.19 0.69 -15.59
C ARG A 286 -10.49 -0.53 -14.71
N ARG A 287 -9.96 -0.57 -13.49
CA ARG A 287 -10.14 -1.67 -12.55
C ARG A 287 -11.56 -1.68 -11.99
N ARG A 288 -12.08 -2.89 -11.77
CA ARG A 288 -13.28 -3.12 -10.94
C ARG A 288 -12.84 -3.66 -9.58
N ILE A 289 -13.41 -3.13 -8.53
CA ILE A 289 -13.26 -3.67 -7.18
C ILE A 289 -14.26 -4.82 -7.03
N ASP A 290 -13.85 -5.90 -6.37
CA ASP A 290 -14.67 -7.10 -6.20
C ASP A 290 -16.10 -6.76 -5.74
N GLY A 291 -17.10 -7.32 -6.43
CA GLY A 291 -18.50 -7.08 -6.17
C GLY A 291 -19.10 -5.79 -6.76
N ARG A 292 -18.29 -4.93 -7.41
CA ARG A 292 -18.80 -3.69 -8.04
C ARG A 292 -19.03 -3.87 -9.54
N ALA A 293 -20.17 -3.34 -10.02
CA ALA A 293 -20.54 -3.41 -11.43
C ALA A 293 -19.75 -2.44 -12.32
N ILE A 294 -19.35 -1.28 -11.77
CA ILE A 294 -18.67 -0.20 -12.49
C ILE A 294 -17.18 -0.14 -12.17
N THR A 295 -16.40 0.49 -13.03
CA THR A 295 -14.96 0.67 -12.81
C THR A 295 -14.67 1.73 -11.74
N VAL A 296 -13.43 1.79 -11.26
CA VAL A 296 -12.97 2.84 -10.33
C VAL A 296 -13.13 4.22 -10.96
N GLY A 297 -12.76 4.38 -12.24
CA GLY A 297 -12.89 5.66 -12.95
C GLY A 297 -14.34 6.10 -13.13
N ASP A 298 -15.26 5.19 -13.51
CA ASP A 298 -16.67 5.50 -13.63
C ASP A 298 -17.27 5.93 -12.29
N HIS A 299 -16.91 5.22 -11.21
CA HIS A 299 -17.36 5.56 -9.86
C HIS A 299 -16.77 6.90 -9.40
N PHE A 300 -15.50 7.15 -9.71
CA PHE A 300 -14.85 8.42 -9.40
C PHE A 300 -15.50 9.60 -10.12
N THR A 301 -15.94 9.46 -11.36
CA THR A 301 -16.65 10.52 -12.09
C THR A 301 -17.92 10.97 -11.34
N LEU A 302 -18.60 10.04 -10.66
CA LEU A 302 -19.74 10.36 -9.80
C LEU A 302 -19.30 11.02 -8.47
N GLU A 303 -18.21 10.52 -7.87
CA GLU A 303 -17.68 11.00 -6.59
C GLU A 303 -17.05 12.38 -6.71
N ALA A 304 -16.39 12.70 -7.82
CA ALA A 304 -15.68 13.97 -8.04
C ALA A 304 -16.55 15.20 -7.79
N ASN A 305 -17.83 15.13 -8.13
CA ASN A 305 -18.78 16.24 -7.93
C ASN A 305 -19.15 16.50 -6.46
N THR A 306 -18.77 15.59 -5.55
CA THR A 306 -19.06 15.70 -4.11
C THR A 306 -17.86 16.16 -3.30
N LEU A 307 -16.69 16.26 -3.95
CA LEU A 307 -15.48 16.77 -3.32
C LEU A 307 -15.58 18.29 -3.11
N GLN A 308 -14.98 18.79 -2.04
CA GLN A 308 -14.86 20.23 -1.81
C GLN A 308 -13.93 20.85 -2.88
N PRO A 309 -14.21 22.07 -3.36
CA PRO A 309 -13.36 22.71 -4.35
C PRO A 309 -11.96 23.01 -3.80
N LEU A 310 -10.97 22.96 -4.66
CA LEU A 310 -9.60 23.35 -4.30
C LEU A 310 -9.52 24.85 -4.00
N PRO A 311 -8.75 25.25 -2.98
CA PRO A 311 -8.41 26.66 -2.78
C PRO A 311 -7.70 27.25 -4.00
N THR A 312 -7.89 28.53 -4.25
CA THR A 312 -7.23 29.25 -5.37
C THR A 312 -5.71 29.25 -5.23
N GLU A 313 -5.21 29.35 -3.98
CA GLU A 313 -3.78 29.30 -3.71
C GLU A 313 -3.35 27.92 -3.26
N ARG A 314 -2.24 27.45 -3.82
CA ARG A 314 -1.62 26.19 -3.42
C ARG A 314 -0.94 26.34 -2.06
N PHE A 315 -1.14 25.41 -1.14
CA PHE A 315 -0.42 25.39 0.13
C PHE A 315 1.10 25.21 -0.07
N ASP A 316 1.91 26.04 0.58
CA ASP A 316 3.37 25.92 0.53
C ASP A 316 3.86 24.78 1.46
N THR A 317 4.23 23.66 0.86
CA THR A 317 4.72 22.47 1.57
C THR A 317 6.20 22.54 1.95
N THR A 318 6.93 23.62 1.57
CA THR A 318 8.35 23.76 1.83
C THR A 318 8.63 24.19 3.26
N LEU A 319 9.72 23.70 3.85
CA LEU A 319 10.23 24.17 5.14
C LEU A 319 11.21 25.33 4.90
N LEU A 320 10.90 26.48 5.48
CA LEU A 320 11.77 27.65 5.43
C LEU A 320 12.89 27.53 6.47
N LEU A 321 14.13 27.58 6.02
CA LEU A 321 15.34 27.55 6.83
C LEU A 321 16.17 28.81 6.55
N THR A 322 16.96 29.26 7.55
CA THR A 322 17.82 30.43 7.41
C THR A 322 19.27 30.11 7.82
N PRO A 323 19.93 29.16 7.15
CA PRO A 323 21.31 28.81 7.48
C PRO A 323 22.29 29.93 7.16
N ARG A 324 23.43 29.98 7.88
CA ARG A 324 24.57 30.85 7.54
C ARG A 324 25.41 30.19 6.45
N VAL A 325 25.87 30.99 5.51
CA VAL A 325 26.79 30.57 4.45
C VAL A 325 28.20 30.45 5.05
N ASP A 326 28.85 29.30 4.84
CA ASP A 326 30.22 29.06 5.33
C ASP A 326 31.29 29.76 4.45
N ALA A 327 32.55 29.78 4.91
CA ALA A 327 33.69 30.37 4.19
C ALA A 327 33.96 29.67 2.84
N LYS A 328 33.43 28.46 2.63
CA LYS A 328 33.53 27.72 1.37
C LYS A 328 32.34 27.96 0.46
N SER A 329 31.56 29.02 0.72
CA SER A 329 30.39 29.40 -0.09
C SER A 329 29.30 28.30 -0.14
N ARG A 330 29.02 27.68 1.03
CA ARG A 330 28.04 26.58 1.14
C ARG A 330 27.05 26.84 2.29
N VAL A 331 25.87 26.28 2.13
CA VAL A 331 24.88 26.15 3.20
C VAL A 331 24.70 24.67 3.57
N CYS A 332 24.56 24.39 4.86
CA CYS A 332 24.23 23.06 5.36
C CYS A 332 22.72 22.95 5.59
N VAL A 333 22.09 22.01 4.90
CA VAL A 333 20.68 21.66 5.03
C VAL A 333 20.56 20.16 5.30
N ARG A 334 20.03 19.75 6.46
CA ARG A 334 19.91 18.34 6.83
C ARG A 334 21.23 17.55 6.59
N GLN A 335 22.36 18.08 7.09
CA GLN A 335 23.71 17.51 6.97
C GLN A 335 24.26 17.43 5.53
N CYS A 336 23.55 17.94 4.55
CA CYS A 336 24.01 18.07 3.16
C CYS A 336 24.48 19.49 2.90
N PHE A 337 25.57 19.62 2.12
CA PHE A 337 26.14 20.93 1.75
C PHE A 337 25.72 21.30 0.33
N TYR A 338 25.23 22.53 0.18
CA TYR A 338 24.82 23.10 -1.11
C TYR A 338 25.64 24.37 -1.39
N SER A 339 26.22 24.48 -2.57
CA SER A 339 26.96 25.69 -2.97
C SER A 339 25.99 26.83 -3.24
N VAL A 340 26.38 28.03 -2.79
CA VAL A 340 25.66 29.27 -3.04
C VAL A 340 26.65 30.32 -3.55
N PRO A 341 26.19 31.40 -4.21
CA PRO A 341 27.12 32.44 -4.71
C PRO A 341 27.97 33.05 -3.59
N VAL A 342 29.27 33.29 -3.89
CA VAL A 342 30.29 33.81 -2.94
C VAL A 342 29.85 35.08 -2.23
N ARG A 343 29.10 35.97 -2.90
CA ARG A 343 28.55 37.21 -2.31
C ARG A 343 27.70 37.01 -1.05
N HIS A 344 27.31 35.77 -0.77
CA HIS A 344 26.50 35.40 0.43
C HIS A 344 27.35 34.85 1.58
N VAL A 345 28.67 34.69 1.42
CA VAL A 345 29.57 34.19 2.49
C VAL A 345 29.41 35.03 3.74
N GLY A 346 29.30 34.37 4.87
CA GLY A 346 29.09 34.98 6.19
C GLY A 346 27.67 35.49 6.47
N ARG A 347 26.77 35.50 5.47
CA ARG A 347 25.39 35.97 5.61
C ARG A 347 24.45 34.80 5.88
N ARG A 348 23.30 35.08 6.49
CA ARG A 348 22.17 34.14 6.51
C ARG A 348 21.38 34.25 5.22
N VAL A 349 21.03 33.12 4.63
CA VAL A 349 20.22 33.04 3.41
C VAL A 349 18.96 32.23 3.67
N GLU A 350 17.89 32.63 3.03
CA GLU A 350 16.65 31.89 3.04
C GLU A 350 16.81 30.63 2.16
N VAL A 351 16.43 29.48 2.67
CA VAL A 351 16.43 28.19 1.98
C VAL A 351 15.07 27.55 2.13
N ARG A 352 14.45 27.19 1.04
CA ARG A 352 13.20 26.42 0.99
C ARG A 352 13.51 24.97 0.75
N LEU A 353 13.25 24.13 1.75
CA LEU A 353 13.41 22.69 1.68
C LEU A 353 12.06 22.06 1.32
N GLY A 354 11.92 21.58 0.09
CA GLY A 354 10.78 20.83 -0.41
C GLY A 354 10.94 19.31 -0.20
N ALA A 355 10.00 18.54 -0.71
CA ALA A 355 10.04 17.08 -0.71
C ALA A 355 11.19 16.53 -1.56
N ASP A 356 11.38 17.09 -2.75
CA ASP A 356 12.33 16.64 -3.78
C ASP A 356 13.38 17.73 -4.12
N SER A 357 13.31 18.92 -3.52
CA SER A 357 14.14 20.06 -3.90
C SER A 357 14.63 20.88 -2.72
N VAL A 358 15.75 21.55 -2.93
CA VAL A 358 16.29 22.58 -2.04
C VAL A 358 16.46 23.84 -2.89
N GLU A 359 15.75 24.91 -2.54
CA GLU A 359 15.75 26.16 -3.28
C GLU A 359 16.34 27.29 -2.42
N VAL A 360 17.25 28.05 -3.00
CA VAL A 360 17.77 29.28 -2.40
C VAL A 360 17.26 30.47 -3.23
N PRO A 361 16.21 31.17 -2.76
CA PRO A 361 15.62 32.28 -3.53
C PRO A 361 16.65 33.37 -3.81
N ARG A 362 16.74 33.80 -5.05
CA ARG A 362 17.56 34.97 -5.42
C ARG A 362 16.85 36.23 -4.94
N ARG A 363 17.20 36.76 -3.78
CA ARG A 363 16.75 38.11 -3.41
C ARG A 363 17.38 39.12 -4.37
N ARG A 364 16.54 39.79 -5.17
CA ARG A 364 16.97 41.05 -5.83
C ARG A 364 17.16 42.08 -4.72
N PRO A 365 18.30 42.80 -4.66
CA PRO A 365 18.41 43.93 -3.75
C PRO A 365 17.51 45.07 -4.29
N GLY A 366 16.50 45.44 -3.51
CA GLY A 366 15.77 46.67 -3.78
C GLY A 366 14.24 46.51 -3.85
N ARG A 367 13.58 47.13 -2.89
CA ARG A 367 12.15 47.47 -2.75
C ARG A 367 11.26 46.35 -2.16
N ARG A 368 10.83 46.60 -0.93
CA ARG A 368 9.60 46.02 -0.36
C ARG A 368 8.41 46.46 -1.23
N ARG A 369 7.94 45.57 -2.10
CA ARG A 369 6.60 45.66 -2.66
C ARG A 369 5.90 44.34 -2.36
N PRO A 370 4.60 44.35 -2.03
CA PRO A 370 3.84 43.13 -1.88
C PRO A 370 3.91 42.38 -3.21
N CYS A 371 4.17 41.07 -3.18
CA CYS A 371 4.23 40.21 -4.37
C CYS A 371 2.86 40.20 -5.06
N PRO A 372 2.79 40.58 -6.35
CA PRO A 372 1.64 40.22 -7.15
C PRO A 372 1.64 38.71 -7.41
N PRO A 373 0.46 38.06 -7.51
CA PRO A 373 0.35 36.64 -7.79
C PRO A 373 0.91 36.34 -9.19
N GLY A 374 1.74 35.30 -9.31
CA GLY A 374 2.02 34.68 -10.60
C GLY A 374 3.36 34.91 -11.27
N ARG A 375 4.50 34.78 -10.57
CA ARG A 375 5.76 34.43 -11.23
C ARG A 375 6.47 33.33 -10.44
N GLN A 376 6.51 32.16 -11.03
CA GLN A 376 7.33 31.03 -10.60
C GLN A 376 8.79 31.49 -10.49
N GLY A 377 9.36 31.38 -9.27
CA GLY A 377 10.79 31.55 -9.07
C GLY A 377 11.55 30.51 -9.90
N GLN A 378 12.59 30.95 -10.63
CA GLN A 378 13.47 30.02 -11.32
C GLN A 378 13.98 28.98 -10.33
N ARG A 379 13.64 27.72 -10.56
CA ARG A 379 14.21 26.58 -9.84
C ARG A 379 15.72 26.60 -10.04
N VAL A 380 16.45 26.87 -8.99
CA VAL A 380 17.86 26.53 -8.95
C VAL A 380 17.92 25.05 -8.55
N THR A 381 17.89 24.17 -9.54
CA THR A 381 18.31 22.79 -9.36
C THR A 381 19.74 22.85 -8.86
N GLY A 382 19.95 22.50 -7.60
CA GLY A 382 21.18 22.78 -6.88
C GLY A 382 22.42 22.18 -7.48
N PRO A 383 23.58 22.82 -7.29
CA PRO A 383 24.85 22.22 -7.61
C PRO A 383 25.08 20.98 -6.74
N ARG A 384 25.71 19.97 -7.37
CA ARG A 384 26.11 18.68 -6.81
C ARG A 384 26.53 18.75 -5.34
N PRO A 385 26.08 17.84 -4.47
CA PRO A 385 26.77 17.61 -3.18
C PRO A 385 28.20 17.15 -3.46
N LEU A 386 29.16 17.84 -2.86
CA LEU A 386 30.58 17.50 -2.97
C LEU A 386 30.83 16.13 -2.30
N PRO A 387 31.68 15.26 -2.88
CA PRO A 387 32.01 13.96 -2.32
C PRO A 387 32.67 14.09 -0.94
N ARG A 388 32.31 13.22 0.00
CA ARG A 388 32.86 13.16 1.38
C ARG A 388 34.37 12.87 1.48
N GLY A 389 35.13 12.82 0.39
CA GLY A 389 36.52 12.42 0.38
C GLY A 389 37.57 13.46 0.79
N ALA A 390 37.20 14.75 0.93
CA ALA A 390 38.21 15.81 1.13
C ALA A 390 38.30 16.36 2.58
N ALA A 391 37.61 15.78 3.55
CA ALA A 391 37.62 16.28 4.93
C ALA A 391 38.14 15.26 5.98
N ALA A 392 38.78 14.18 5.57
CA ALA A 392 39.28 13.13 6.49
C ALA A 392 40.77 13.20 6.70
N GLN A 393 41.33 14.36 7.06
CA GLN A 393 42.63 14.49 7.72
C GLN A 393 42.57 15.60 8.78
N ALA A 394 41.80 15.38 9.82
CA ALA A 394 41.99 16.06 11.09
C ALA A 394 42.03 14.99 12.18
N ARG A 395 43.13 14.99 12.91
CA ARG A 395 43.62 14.05 13.91
C ARG A 395 42.55 13.59 14.92
N ARG A 396 42.51 12.28 15.18
CA ARG A 396 41.79 11.65 16.30
C ARG A 396 42.44 12.03 17.62
N SER A 397 41.64 12.50 18.57
CA SER A 397 41.91 12.38 20.01
C SER A 397 40.90 11.41 20.63
N PRO A 398 41.29 10.58 21.60
CA PRO A 398 40.46 9.52 22.12
C PRO A 398 39.60 10.02 23.29
N GLY A 399 38.29 9.82 23.23
CA GLY A 399 37.37 10.13 24.33
C GLY A 399 35.95 9.71 23.94
N GLY A 400 35.53 8.57 24.50
CA GLY A 400 34.36 7.83 24.11
C GLY A 400 33.03 8.51 24.36
N HIS A 401 32.10 8.23 23.45
CA HIS A 401 30.72 7.90 23.76
C HIS A 401 30.13 7.16 22.54
N ARG A 402 29.63 5.96 22.75
CA ARG A 402 28.88 5.19 21.76
C ARG A 402 27.45 5.78 21.69
N PRO A 403 26.96 6.21 20.54
CA PRO A 403 25.51 6.43 20.36
C PRO A 403 24.82 5.10 20.10
N GLY A 404 23.64 4.92 20.67
CA GLY A 404 22.76 3.77 20.52
C GLY A 404 22.21 3.62 19.10
N PRO A 405 21.59 2.46 18.79
CA PRO A 405 21.13 2.13 17.43
C PRO A 405 19.84 2.90 17.10
N GLY A 406 19.92 3.88 16.22
CA GLY A 406 18.71 4.60 15.79
C GLY A 406 18.87 5.77 14.81
N GLU A 407 20.07 6.19 14.46
CA GLU A 407 20.25 7.33 13.55
C GLU A 407 21.25 7.04 12.43
N GLY A 408 20.84 6.23 11.48
CA GLY A 408 21.59 5.93 10.27
C GLY A 408 20.86 6.30 8.99
N LEU A 409 20.32 7.53 8.88
CA LEU A 409 19.91 8.10 7.59
C LEU A 409 21.13 8.76 6.94
N GLY A 410 22.03 7.93 6.43
CA GLY A 410 23.09 8.35 5.54
C GLY A 410 22.51 9.01 4.31
N CYS A 411 23.06 10.17 3.92
CA CYS A 411 22.73 10.96 2.74
C CYS A 411 22.60 10.09 1.48
N VAL A 412 21.42 9.58 1.18
CA VAL A 412 21.10 8.87 -0.07
C VAL A 412 21.01 9.83 -1.26
N TRP A 413 21.07 11.13 -1.01
CA TRP A 413 21.03 12.21 -2.04
C TRP A 413 22.30 12.31 -2.90
N ARG A 414 23.15 11.30 -2.96
CA ARG A 414 24.46 11.40 -3.64
C ARG A 414 24.40 11.46 -5.18
N ARG A 415 23.24 11.26 -5.84
CA ARG A 415 23.20 11.19 -7.31
C ARG A 415 21.93 11.72 -7.97
N ALA A 416 21.43 12.88 -7.60
CA ALA A 416 20.55 13.61 -8.52
C ALA A 416 21.44 14.46 -9.45
N ARG A 417 21.60 14.07 -10.69
CA ARG A 417 22.24 14.88 -11.74
C ARG A 417 21.35 16.07 -12.07
N ALA A 418 21.89 17.30 -11.97
CA ALA A 418 21.29 18.46 -12.60
C ALA A 418 21.41 18.29 -14.12
N VAL A 419 20.29 18.26 -14.82
CA VAL A 419 20.25 18.46 -16.27
C VAL A 419 20.44 19.94 -16.53
N LEU A 420 21.58 20.32 -17.07
CA LEU A 420 21.84 21.65 -17.58
C LEU A 420 21.21 21.74 -19.00
N ASP A 421 20.12 22.49 -19.12
CA ASP A 421 19.67 22.93 -20.44
C ASP A 421 20.71 23.91 -21.02
N GLY A 422 21.41 23.42 -22.02
CA GLY A 422 22.32 24.22 -22.84
C GLY A 422 21.54 25.20 -23.70
N GLY A 423 21.46 26.47 -23.29
CA GLY A 423 21.03 27.56 -24.13
C GLY A 423 22.12 27.87 -25.18
N ALA A 424 21.85 27.57 -26.44
CA ALA A 424 22.67 27.97 -27.57
C ALA A 424 22.76 29.49 -27.64
N THR A 425 23.99 30.01 -27.65
CA THR A 425 24.31 31.39 -27.99
C THR A 425 24.38 31.50 -29.52
N PRO A 426 23.67 32.42 -30.17
CA PRO A 426 23.95 32.69 -31.58
C PRO A 426 25.21 33.51 -31.71
N ALA A 427 26.03 33.11 -32.68
CA ALA A 427 27.23 33.81 -33.12
C ALA A 427 26.91 35.19 -33.71
N ARG A 428 27.58 36.19 -33.22
CA ARG A 428 28.34 37.24 -33.95
C ARG A 428 29.26 37.91 -32.96
#